data_b2db4830b3a297d035ffef29760407cb
#
_entry.id   b2db4830b3a297d035ffef29760407cb
#
_cell.length_a   1.000
_cell.length_b   1.000
_cell.length_c   1.000
_cell.angle_alpha   90.00
_cell.angle_beta   90.00
_cell.angle_gamma   90.00
#
_symmetry.space_group_name_H-M   'P 1'
#
loop_
_entity.id
_entity.type
_entity.pdbx_description
1 polymer ?
#
loop_
_entity_poly.entity_id
_entity_poly.type
_entity_poly.pdbx_seq_one_letter_code
_entity_poly.pdbx_strand_id
1 'polypeptide(L)'
;MALALAERGIDVTLFDRNAQLLSRTAIANEGKVHLGYMYANDPGFSTARMMMQGALAFAPFFERHLGLAGNAMAVSRPAAYVVHRDSQRSPEDVSQYLSTVHALIRETSRERRDAYFGRDLDADLRMWSAAEREQQFDPQVAVAAYDTPEVAIDPVALAEAVRRRVNADRRIDVRPRHEVMSVEDADALDVVLQADGKSSREPFDHVVNALWEGRLAINEKRGLRPDRPWMHRLKYGISFRLPDGARKPPSATFVSGPFGEVVSYHDGLTYLTWYPVCLQGISSEVTPPDWPTYPSEPLRAQLLQGTLSAMARFVTPLGDLDSAELLDVSVKGGVIVAWGATDIYDPASELHQRFAIGVTSAGRYHSIDPGKLTMAPYFAEVCAGRILQDRVR
;
A
#
# COMPACT_ATOMS: atom_id res chain seq x y z
N MET A 1 12.67 0.11 7.48
CA MET A 1 13.24 0.79 8.66
C MET A 1 14.49 0.08 9.16
N ALA A 2 14.44 -1.20 9.57
CA ALA A 2 15.60 -1.95 10.05
C ALA A 2 16.79 -1.90 9.08
N LEU A 3 16.55 -2.12 7.79
CA LEU A 3 17.60 -2.03 6.75
C LEU A 3 18.24 -0.64 6.70
N ALA A 4 17.45 0.42 6.80
CA ALA A 4 17.96 1.80 6.76
C ALA A 4 18.84 2.14 7.99
N LEU A 5 18.55 1.57 9.16
CA LEU A 5 19.37 1.72 10.37
C LEU A 5 20.64 0.86 10.30
N ALA A 6 20.51 -0.40 9.90
CA ALA A 6 21.63 -1.34 9.80
C ALA A 6 22.70 -0.85 8.82
N GLU A 7 22.30 -0.30 7.65
CA GLU A 7 23.21 0.34 6.70
C GLU A 7 24.04 1.47 7.33
N ARG A 8 23.47 2.17 8.32
CA ARG A 8 24.12 3.26 9.06
C ARG A 8 24.90 2.80 10.27
N GLY A 9 25.12 1.49 10.39
CA GLY A 9 25.91 0.90 11.48
C GLY A 9 25.18 0.81 12.83
N ILE A 10 23.85 0.92 12.84
CA ILE A 10 23.02 0.79 14.04
C ILE A 10 22.55 -0.65 14.16
N ASP A 11 22.73 -1.24 15.34
CA ASP A 11 22.20 -2.56 15.66
C ASP A 11 20.70 -2.44 15.97
N VAL A 12 19.90 -3.34 15.41
CA VAL A 12 18.44 -3.29 15.42
C VAL A 12 17.88 -4.60 15.97
N THR A 13 17.00 -4.51 16.97
CA THR A 13 16.13 -5.64 17.33
C THR A 13 14.74 -5.39 16.71
N LEU A 14 14.24 -6.35 15.96
CA LEU A 14 12.97 -6.27 15.25
C LEU A 14 11.99 -7.27 15.85
N PHE A 15 10.94 -6.78 16.50
CA PHE A 15 9.85 -7.59 17.05
C PHE A 15 8.66 -7.66 16.09
N ASP A 16 8.07 -8.84 15.95
CA ASP A 16 6.80 -9.05 15.26
C ASP A 16 5.97 -10.09 16.05
N ARG A 17 4.69 -9.79 16.29
CA ARG A 17 3.78 -10.72 16.97
C ARG A 17 3.50 -11.99 16.16
N ASN A 18 3.67 -11.93 14.85
CA ASN A 18 3.45 -13.07 13.97
C ASN A 18 4.70 -13.96 13.89
N ALA A 19 4.51 -15.20 13.44
CA ALA A 19 5.60 -16.15 13.22
C ALA A 19 6.55 -15.72 12.08
N GLN A 20 6.10 -14.80 11.23
CA GLN A 20 6.85 -14.34 10.07
C GLN A 20 6.60 -12.84 9.85
N LEU A 21 7.69 -12.09 9.59
CA LEU A 21 7.60 -10.69 9.25
C LEU A 21 6.78 -10.44 7.99
N LEU A 22 6.14 -9.29 7.89
CA LEU A 22 5.43 -8.87 6.69
C LEU A 22 4.37 -9.89 6.20
N SER A 23 3.70 -10.59 7.13
CA SER A 23 2.78 -11.68 6.82
C SER A 23 1.29 -11.27 6.79
N ARG A 24 0.98 -10.01 7.06
CA ARG A 24 -0.41 -9.48 7.08
C ARG A 24 -0.63 -8.49 5.93
N THR A 25 -0.97 -7.25 6.22
CA THR A 25 -1.28 -6.20 5.23
C THR A 25 -0.20 -6.02 4.16
N ALA A 26 1.08 -6.26 4.52
CA ALA A 26 2.19 -6.15 3.57
C ALA A 26 2.09 -7.06 2.33
N ILE A 27 1.39 -8.19 2.45
CA ILE A 27 1.18 -9.17 1.35
C ILE A 27 -0.28 -9.24 0.87
N ALA A 28 -1.15 -8.38 1.42
CA ALA A 28 -2.59 -8.38 1.18
C ALA A 28 -3.05 -7.07 0.52
N ASN A 29 -2.31 -6.64 -0.49
CA ASN A 29 -2.59 -5.43 -1.25
C ASN A 29 -2.18 -5.61 -2.72
N GLU A 30 -2.54 -4.65 -3.55
CA GLU A 30 -2.27 -4.62 -4.97
C GLU A 30 -0.81 -4.33 -5.34
N GLY A 31 0.01 -3.92 -4.38
CA GLY A 31 1.41 -3.57 -4.61
C GLY A 31 1.65 -2.27 -5.38
N LYS A 32 0.63 -1.44 -5.58
CA LYS A 32 0.75 -0.23 -6.39
C LYS A 32 1.68 0.80 -5.74
N VAL A 33 2.62 1.31 -6.53
CA VAL A 33 3.53 2.39 -6.13
C VAL A 33 3.00 3.69 -6.72
N HIS A 34 2.19 4.38 -5.91
CA HIS A 34 1.38 5.50 -6.35
C HIS A 34 2.18 6.74 -6.71
N LEU A 35 1.99 7.24 -7.93
CA LEU A 35 2.49 8.54 -8.40
C LEU A 35 1.53 9.70 -8.10
N GLY A 36 0.32 9.41 -7.62
CA GLY A 36 -0.63 10.44 -7.21
C GLY A 36 -1.94 10.47 -7.99
N TYR A 37 -2.07 9.72 -9.07
CA TYR A 37 -3.24 9.78 -9.96
C TYR A 37 -4.58 9.42 -9.32
N MET A 38 -4.60 8.57 -8.29
CA MET A 38 -5.87 8.11 -7.69
C MET A 38 -6.53 9.11 -6.71
N TYR A 39 -5.91 10.25 -6.43
CA TYR A 39 -6.34 11.13 -5.35
C TYR A 39 -7.14 12.35 -5.83
N ALA A 40 -7.99 12.18 -6.85
CA ALA A 40 -8.80 13.27 -7.41
C ALA A 40 -9.77 13.93 -6.42
N ASN A 41 -10.01 13.30 -5.26
CA ASN A 41 -10.78 13.87 -4.16
C ASN A 41 -9.94 14.78 -3.22
N ASP A 42 -8.63 14.96 -3.49
CA ASP A 42 -7.76 15.96 -2.85
C ASP A 42 -7.44 17.07 -3.86
N PRO A 43 -8.26 18.14 -3.95
CA PRO A 43 -8.09 19.21 -4.93
C PRO A 43 -6.85 20.07 -4.69
N GLY A 44 -6.24 19.98 -3.51
CA GLY A 44 -5.00 20.69 -3.15
C GLY A 44 -3.74 20.00 -3.66
N PHE A 45 -3.84 18.79 -4.23
CA PHE A 45 -2.71 17.97 -4.70
C PHE A 45 -1.68 17.60 -3.62
N SER A 46 -1.99 17.85 -2.34
CA SER A 46 -1.05 17.58 -1.24
C SER A 46 -0.73 16.11 -1.12
N THR A 47 -1.74 15.24 -1.27
CA THR A 47 -1.56 13.79 -1.28
C THR A 47 -0.76 13.34 -2.50
N ALA A 48 -1.05 13.88 -3.69
CA ALA A 48 -0.30 13.54 -4.90
C ALA A 48 1.18 13.90 -4.76
N ARG A 49 1.49 15.12 -4.31
CA ARG A 49 2.88 15.55 -4.05
C ARG A 49 3.60 14.65 -3.04
N MET A 50 2.93 14.26 -1.96
CA MET A 50 3.48 13.33 -0.97
C MET A 50 3.78 11.97 -1.60
N MET A 51 2.83 11.38 -2.33
CA MET A 51 3.00 10.07 -2.98
C MET A 51 4.13 10.07 -4.01
N MET A 52 4.30 11.14 -4.79
CA MET A 52 5.43 11.29 -5.73
C MET A 52 6.78 11.16 -5.02
N GLN A 53 6.96 11.78 -3.86
CA GLN A 53 8.21 11.67 -3.09
C GLN A 53 8.48 10.21 -2.69
N GLY A 54 7.46 9.51 -2.20
CA GLY A 54 7.55 8.09 -1.85
C GLY A 54 7.83 7.20 -3.06
N ALA A 55 7.12 7.43 -4.17
CA ALA A 55 7.25 6.66 -5.40
C ALA A 55 8.66 6.76 -5.99
N LEU A 56 9.22 7.98 -6.05
CA LEU A 56 10.58 8.22 -6.54
C LEU A 56 11.69 7.75 -5.58
N ALA A 57 11.36 7.48 -4.32
CA ALA A 57 12.28 6.88 -3.35
C ALA A 57 12.19 5.35 -3.31
N PHE A 58 11.12 4.75 -3.87
CA PHE A 58 10.78 3.36 -3.67
C PHE A 58 11.77 2.40 -4.32
N ALA A 59 11.91 2.45 -5.64
CA ALA A 59 12.84 1.58 -6.37
C ALA A 59 14.29 1.80 -5.93
N PRO A 60 14.83 3.03 -5.84
CA PRO A 60 16.20 3.26 -5.38
C PRO A 60 16.50 2.72 -3.99
N PHE A 61 15.52 2.74 -3.07
CA PHE A 61 15.68 2.14 -1.75
C PHE A 61 15.89 0.63 -1.82
N PHE A 62 15.04 -0.07 -2.58
CA PHE A 62 15.13 -1.52 -2.69
C PHE A 62 16.30 -1.98 -3.56
N GLU A 63 16.69 -1.21 -4.58
CA GLU A 63 17.94 -1.43 -5.31
C GLU A 63 19.14 -1.46 -4.35
N ARG A 64 19.26 -0.44 -3.53
CA ARG A 64 20.36 -0.31 -2.57
C ARG A 64 20.36 -1.43 -1.54
N HIS A 65 19.22 -1.78 -0.97
CA HIS A 65 19.14 -2.72 0.13
C HIS A 65 19.02 -4.18 -0.29
N LEU A 66 18.39 -4.47 -1.43
CA LEU A 66 18.15 -5.83 -1.90
C LEU A 66 19.08 -6.23 -3.06
N GLY A 67 19.82 -5.28 -3.63
CA GLY A 67 20.64 -5.52 -4.83
C GLY A 67 19.80 -5.81 -6.08
N LEU A 68 18.52 -5.42 -6.08
CA LEU A 68 17.61 -5.60 -7.20
C LEU A 68 17.62 -4.32 -8.03
N ALA A 69 18.11 -4.35 -9.27
CA ALA A 69 17.93 -3.21 -10.17
C ALA A 69 16.43 -2.89 -10.32
N GLY A 70 16.08 -1.59 -10.38
CA GLY A 70 14.66 -1.17 -10.42
C GLY A 70 13.86 -1.80 -11.55
N ASN A 71 14.53 -2.04 -12.70
CA ASN A 71 13.94 -2.75 -13.83
C ASN A 71 13.89 -4.28 -13.67
N ALA A 72 14.58 -4.85 -12.67
CA ALA A 72 14.56 -6.28 -12.35
C ALA A 72 13.48 -6.64 -11.32
N MET A 73 12.85 -5.65 -10.69
CA MET A 73 11.67 -5.89 -9.85
C MET A 73 10.50 -6.28 -10.75
N ALA A 74 9.82 -7.39 -10.40
CA ALA A 74 8.61 -7.79 -11.11
C ALA A 74 7.52 -6.73 -10.94
N VAL A 75 7.25 -5.99 -12.00
CA VAL A 75 6.21 -4.96 -12.02
C VAL A 75 5.03 -5.36 -12.90
N SER A 76 3.88 -4.78 -12.62
CA SER A 76 2.68 -4.95 -13.43
C SER A 76 2.82 -4.23 -14.78
N ARG A 77 1.84 -4.48 -15.65
CA ARG A 77 1.58 -3.56 -16.75
C ARG A 77 1.21 -2.18 -16.19
N PRO A 78 1.53 -1.09 -16.89
CA PRO A 78 1.10 0.25 -16.49
C PRO A 78 -0.40 0.33 -16.31
N ALA A 79 -0.85 1.07 -15.30
CA ALA A 79 -2.25 1.17 -14.97
C ALA A 79 -2.95 2.25 -15.82
N ALA A 80 -4.07 1.87 -16.44
CA ALA A 80 -5.03 2.85 -16.92
C ALA A 80 -5.87 3.38 -15.75
N TYR A 81 -6.12 4.69 -15.74
CA TYR A 81 -7.06 5.32 -14.82
C TYR A 81 -8.40 5.51 -15.54
N VAL A 82 -9.43 4.85 -15.03
CA VAL A 82 -10.73 4.73 -15.67
C VAL A 82 -11.77 5.52 -14.88
N VAL A 83 -12.51 6.37 -15.56
CA VAL A 83 -13.64 7.10 -15.01
C VAL A 83 -14.90 6.26 -15.15
N HIS A 84 -15.44 5.81 -14.02
CA HIS A 84 -16.71 5.11 -13.98
C HIS A 84 -17.87 6.12 -14.14
N ARG A 85 -18.97 5.75 -14.80
CA ARG A 85 -20.15 6.63 -14.96
C ARG A 85 -20.72 7.14 -13.65
N ASP A 86 -20.60 6.34 -12.57
CA ASP A 86 -21.05 6.70 -11.21
C ASP A 86 -19.91 7.30 -10.38
N SER A 87 -18.85 7.83 -11.04
CA SER A 87 -17.76 8.52 -10.34
C SER A 87 -18.29 9.74 -9.58
N GLN A 88 -17.76 9.96 -8.39
CA GLN A 88 -18.06 11.15 -7.55
C GLN A 88 -17.54 12.46 -8.16
N ARG A 89 -16.72 12.38 -9.20
CA ARG A 89 -16.20 13.51 -9.96
C ARG A 89 -16.58 13.38 -11.42
N SER A 90 -16.83 14.50 -12.08
CA SER A 90 -17.08 14.50 -13.52
C SER A 90 -15.86 14.00 -14.30
N PRO A 91 -16.03 13.48 -15.52
CA PRO A 91 -14.91 13.13 -16.39
C PRO A 91 -13.96 14.30 -16.64
N GLU A 92 -14.48 15.53 -16.73
CA GLU A 92 -13.74 16.76 -16.94
C GLU A 92 -12.86 17.07 -15.72
N ASP A 93 -13.41 16.98 -14.50
CA ASP A 93 -12.66 17.19 -13.25
C ASP A 93 -11.54 16.16 -13.11
N VAL A 94 -11.82 14.87 -13.41
CA VAL A 94 -10.81 13.83 -13.38
C VAL A 94 -9.73 14.08 -14.42
N SER A 95 -10.10 14.45 -15.66
CA SER A 95 -9.14 14.79 -16.72
C SER A 95 -8.22 15.93 -16.32
N GLN A 96 -8.78 17.00 -15.78
CA GLN A 96 -8.03 18.15 -15.28
C GLN A 96 -7.09 17.76 -14.14
N TYR A 97 -7.58 16.95 -13.19
CA TYR A 97 -6.76 16.45 -12.09
C TYR A 97 -5.59 15.60 -12.59
N LEU A 98 -5.85 14.62 -13.46
CA LEU A 98 -4.81 13.74 -14.00
C LEU A 98 -3.75 14.51 -14.78
N SER A 99 -4.17 15.49 -15.59
CA SER A 99 -3.27 16.36 -16.35
C SER A 99 -2.37 17.19 -15.44
N THR A 100 -2.93 17.76 -14.37
CA THR A 100 -2.17 18.52 -13.38
C THR A 100 -1.17 17.65 -12.62
N VAL A 101 -1.61 16.47 -12.15
CA VAL A 101 -0.74 15.52 -11.47
C VAL A 101 0.39 15.05 -12.39
N HIS A 102 0.08 14.80 -13.67
CA HIS A 102 1.08 14.38 -14.63
C HIS A 102 2.15 15.47 -14.86
N ALA A 103 1.75 16.74 -14.98
CA ALA A 103 2.69 17.85 -15.05
C ALA A 103 3.57 17.95 -13.80
N LEU A 104 3.01 17.75 -12.61
CA LEU A 104 3.77 17.71 -11.35
C LEU A 104 4.75 16.56 -11.29
N ILE A 105 4.39 15.37 -11.81
CA ILE A 105 5.28 14.21 -11.90
C ILE A 105 6.48 14.55 -12.80
N ARG A 106 6.24 15.10 -13.99
CA ARG A 106 7.30 15.50 -14.93
C ARG A 106 8.24 16.52 -14.30
N GLU A 107 7.72 17.49 -13.57
CA GLU A 107 8.53 18.49 -12.85
C GLU A 107 9.36 17.84 -11.74
N THR A 108 8.72 17.04 -10.87
CA THR A 108 9.35 16.44 -9.69
C THR A 108 10.40 15.38 -10.07
N SER A 109 10.20 14.65 -11.17
CA SER A 109 11.10 13.60 -11.63
C SER A 109 12.25 14.10 -12.50
N ARG A 110 12.29 15.39 -12.87
CA ARG A 110 13.24 15.94 -13.86
C ARG A 110 14.69 15.57 -13.60
N GLU A 111 15.12 15.56 -12.33
CA GLU A 111 16.49 15.22 -11.92
C GLU A 111 16.62 13.74 -11.49
N ARG A 112 15.55 12.95 -11.56
CA ARG A 112 15.46 11.58 -11.05
C ARG A 112 14.67 10.67 -12.02
N ARG A 113 14.93 10.82 -13.32
CA ARG A 113 14.13 10.18 -14.40
C ARG A 113 14.08 8.66 -14.30
N ASP A 114 15.15 8.01 -13.83
CA ASP A 114 15.25 6.56 -13.71
C ASP A 114 14.73 6.03 -12.37
N ALA A 115 14.30 6.92 -11.46
CA ALA A 115 13.94 6.52 -10.09
C ALA A 115 12.64 5.74 -9.99
N TYR A 116 11.82 5.69 -11.03
CA TYR A 116 10.53 4.98 -11.02
C TYR A 116 10.54 3.77 -11.96
N PHE A 117 11.19 2.68 -11.53
CA PHE A 117 11.25 1.39 -12.23
C PHE A 117 11.68 1.49 -13.70
N GLY A 118 12.53 2.45 -14.05
CA GLY A 118 12.94 2.71 -15.43
C GLY A 118 11.83 3.16 -16.38
N ARG A 119 10.69 3.63 -15.84
CA ARG A 119 9.56 4.11 -16.64
C ARG A 119 9.82 5.53 -17.13
N ASP A 120 9.40 5.79 -18.36
CA ASP A 120 9.40 7.14 -18.90
C ASP A 120 8.28 7.98 -18.26
N LEU A 121 8.68 8.93 -17.40
CA LEU A 121 7.78 9.86 -16.74
C LEU A 121 7.57 11.17 -17.53
N ASP A 122 8.27 11.35 -18.66
CA ASP A 122 8.14 12.50 -19.55
C ASP A 122 7.13 12.26 -20.69
N ALA A 123 6.74 11.00 -20.96
CA ALA A 123 5.74 10.69 -21.97
C ALA A 123 4.40 11.43 -21.68
N ASP A 124 3.71 11.84 -22.71
CA ASP A 124 2.46 12.57 -22.55
C ASP A 124 1.34 11.69 -21.93
N LEU A 125 0.50 12.31 -21.11
CA LEU A 125 -0.72 11.68 -20.62
C LEU A 125 -1.68 11.46 -21.79
N ARG A 126 -2.00 10.19 -22.08
CA ARG A 126 -2.84 9.83 -23.22
C ARG A 126 -4.23 9.38 -22.76
N MET A 127 -5.25 10.02 -23.29
CA MET A 127 -6.62 9.53 -23.19
C MET A 127 -6.84 8.44 -24.24
N TRP A 128 -7.51 7.35 -23.86
CA TRP A 128 -7.89 6.28 -24.78
C TRP A 128 -8.97 6.76 -25.75
N SER A 129 -8.88 6.33 -26.99
CA SER A 129 -9.98 6.46 -27.94
C SER A 129 -11.20 5.62 -27.48
N ALA A 130 -12.37 5.93 -28.01
CA ALA A 130 -13.57 5.14 -27.76
C ALA A 130 -13.36 3.65 -28.12
N ALA A 131 -12.76 3.39 -29.29
CA ALA A 131 -12.50 2.02 -29.75
C ALA A 131 -11.56 1.23 -28.86
N GLU A 132 -10.47 1.85 -28.33
CA GLU A 132 -9.58 1.20 -27.37
C GLU A 132 -10.29 0.89 -26.07
N ARG A 133 -11.09 1.83 -25.57
CA ARG A 133 -11.84 1.67 -24.32
C ARG A 133 -12.87 0.55 -24.44
N GLU A 134 -13.66 0.52 -25.54
CA GLU A 134 -14.69 -0.48 -25.79
C GLU A 134 -14.13 -1.91 -25.95
N GLN A 135 -12.88 -2.04 -26.37
CA GLN A 135 -12.22 -3.36 -26.40
C GLN A 135 -11.98 -3.93 -24.99
N GLN A 136 -11.86 -3.09 -23.99
CA GLN A 136 -11.47 -3.52 -22.64
C GLN A 136 -12.61 -3.36 -21.62
N PHE A 137 -13.52 -2.43 -21.85
CA PHE A 137 -14.57 -2.07 -20.90
C PHE A 137 -15.92 -1.86 -21.59
N ASP A 138 -17.00 -2.10 -20.85
CA ASP A 138 -18.33 -1.68 -21.28
C ASP A 138 -18.38 -0.14 -21.40
N PRO A 139 -18.68 0.40 -22.59
CA PRO A 139 -18.70 1.84 -22.83
C PRO A 139 -19.81 2.58 -22.06
N GLN A 140 -20.85 1.87 -21.60
CA GLN A 140 -21.88 2.45 -20.74
C GLN A 140 -21.41 2.67 -19.29
N VAL A 141 -20.32 2.02 -18.90
CA VAL A 141 -19.77 2.09 -17.54
C VAL A 141 -18.46 2.86 -17.49
N ALA A 142 -17.51 2.56 -18.36
CA ALA A 142 -16.25 3.27 -18.47
C ALA A 142 -16.38 4.45 -19.43
N VAL A 143 -16.56 5.66 -18.92
CA VAL A 143 -16.81 6.85 -19.76
C VAL A 143 -15.53 7.51 -20.26
N ALA A 144 -14.42 7.37 -19.56
CA ALA A 144 -13.09 7.80 -20.00
C ALA A 144 -12.01 6.86 -19.43
N ALA A 145 -10.85 6.78 -20.09
CA ALA A 145 -9.68 6.05 -19.61
C ALA A 145 -8.40 6.78 -20.04
N TYR A 146 -7.38 6.74 -19.19
CA TYR A 146 -6.10 7.42 -19.40
C TYR A 146 -4.95 6.48 -19.13
N ASP A 147 -3.96 6.41 -20.02
CA ASP A 147 -2.68 5.74 -19.73
C ASP A 147 -1.90 6.52 -18.71
N THR A 148 -1.32 5.82 -17.77
CA THR A 148 -0.37 6.41 -16.83
C THR A 148 0.89 5.54 -16.73
N PRO A 149 2.04 6.07 -16.31
CA PRO A 149 3.23 5.27 -16.06
C PRO A 149 3.16 4.44 -14.76
N GLU A 150 2.09 4.58 -13.96
CA GLU A 150 1.96 3.97 -12.65
C GLU A 150 1.93 2.44 -12.73
N VAL A 151 2.77 1.79 -11.91
CA VAL A 151 2.87 0.33 -11.84
C VAL A 151 2.66 -0.19 -10.43
N ALA A 152 2.41 -1.48 -10.34
CA ALA A 152 2.40 -2.24 -9.09
C ALA A 152 3.57 -3.23 -9.07
N ILE A 153 4.05 -3.56 -7.90
CA ILE A 153 5.01 -4.64 -7.65
C ILE A 153 4.28 -5.84 -7.06
N ASP A 154 4.82 -7.03 -7.21
CA ASP A 154 4.31 -8.19 -6.46
C ASP A 154 4.66 -8.03 -4.96
N PRO A 155 3.67 -7.79 -4.07
CA PRO A 155 3.93 -7.54 -2.66
C PRO A 155 4.40 -8.79 -1.93
N VAL A 156 4.06 -9.99 -2.40
CA VAL A 156 4.50 -11.27 -1.82
C VAL A 156 5.98 -11.48 -2.13
N ALA A 157 6.37 -11.32 -3.39
CA ALA A 157 7.76 -11.45 -3.81
C ALA A 157 8.66 -10.40 -3.12
N LEU A 158 8.18 -9.15 -3.00
CA LEU A 158 8.90 -8.11 -2.27
C LEU A 158 9.07 -8.47 -0.79
N ALA A 159 8.01 -8.90 -0.11
CA ALA A 159 8.06 -9.29 1.30
C ALA A 159 9.05 -10.43 1.53
N GLU A 160 9.11 -11.40 0.64
CA GLU A 160 10.08 -12.51 0.69
C GLU A 160 11.53 -12.02 0.51
N ALA A 161 11.76 -11.13 -0.46
CA ALA A 161 13.09 -10.57 -0.68
C ALA A 161 13.56 -9.75 0.56
N VAL A 162 12.67 -8.94 1.14
CA VAL A 162 12.95 -8.18 2.36
C VAL A 162 13.25 -9.10 3.54
N ARG A 163 12.45 -10.15 3.76
CA ARG A 163 12.69 -11.14 4.84
C ARG A 163 14.05 -11.80 4.69
N ARG A 164 14.40 -12.28 3.49
CA ARG A 164 15.73 -12.87 3.23
C ARG A 164 16.86 -11.90 3.57
N ARG A 165 16.74 -10.65 3.14
CA ARG A 165 17.77 -9.63 3.38
C ARG A 165 17.89 -9.26 4.86
N VAL A 166 16.75 -9.08 5.56
CA VAL A 166 16.71 -8.75 6.99
C VAL A 166 17.31 -9.89 7.82
N ASN A 167 16.94 -11.15 7.54
CA ASN A 167 17.48 -12.31 8.26
C ASN A 167 18.98 -12.58 7.98
N ALA A 168 19.50 -12.11 6.86
CA ALA A 168 20.92 -12.23 6.53
C ALA A 168 21.80 -11.12 7.09
N ASP A 169 21.21 -10.04 7.62
CA ASP A 169 21.96 -8.90 8.15
C ASP A 169 22.37 -9.13 9.60
N ARG A 170 23.67 -9.13 9.87
CA ARG A 170 24.21 -9.38 11.22
C ARG A 170 23.88 -8.30 12.26
N ARG A 171 23.46 -7.11 11.82
CA ARG A 171 23.04 -6.02 12.69
C ARG A 171 21.55 -6.06 13.02
N ILE A 172 20.79 -7.00 12.45
CA ILE A 172 19.35 -7.10 12.68
C ILE A 172 19.05 -8.41 13.41
N ASP A 173 18.68 -8.30 14.68
CA ASP A 173 18.17 -9.41 15.49
C ASP A 173 16.64 -9.51 15.28
N VAL A 174 16.19 -10.56 14.61
CA VAL A 174 14.77 -10.76 14.26
C VAL A 174 14.11 -11.67 15.28
N ARG A 175 13.11 -11.14 16.00
CA ARG A 175 12.35 -11.84 17.03
C ARG A 175 10.86 -11.95 16.67
N PRO A 176 10.47 -12.97 15.90
CA PRO A 176 9.06 -13.26 15.62
C PRO A 176 8.36 -13.82 16.88
N ARG A 177 7.03 -13.79 16.89
CA ARG A 177 6.17 -14.21 18.01
C ARG A 177 6.41 -13.42 19.31
N HIS A 178 6.91 -12.19 19.18
CA HIS A 178 7.04 -11.25 20.29
C HIS A 178 6.07 -10.08 20.05
N GLU A 179 5.05 -9.98 20.87
CA GLU A 179 4.10 -8.88 20.84
C GLU A 179 4.58 -7.74 21.74
N VAL A 180 4.68 -6.53 21.15
CA VAL A 180 4.99 -5.32 21.92
C VAL A 180 3.71 -4.84 22.60
N MET A 181 3.71 -4.83 23.92
CA MET A 181 2.57 -4.44 24.74
C MET A 181 2.58 -2.96 25.08
N SER A 182 3.74 -2.40 25.37
CA SER A 182 3.95 -0.96 25.67
C SER A 182 5.41 -0.58 25.47
N VAL A 183 5.65 0.73 25.47
CA VAL A 183 6.99 1.33 25.56
C VAL A 183 6.96 2.30 26.74
N GLU A 184 7.86 2.18 27.68
CA GLU A 184 7.87 2.95 28.92
C GLU A 184 9.16 3.79 29.03
N ASP A 185 9.08 4.94 29.69
CA ASP A 185 10.26 5.76 29.96
C ASP A 185 11.02 5.21 31.16
N ALA A 186 12.33 5.05 30.95
CA ALA A 186 13.33 4.71 31.98
C ALA A 186 14.63 5.44 31.60
N ASP A 187 15.78 5.03 32.14
CA ASP A 187 17.09 5.55 31.71
C ASP A 187 17.27 5.34 30.18
N ALA A 188 16.79 4.22 29.66
CA ALA A 188 16.54 3.95 28.26
C ALA A 188 15.03 3.87 28.02
N LEU A 189 14.58 3.50 26.81
CA LEU A 189 13.18 3.16 26.56
C LEU A 189 12.97 1.67 26.79
N ASP A 190 12.17 1.32 27.77
CA ASP A 190 11.82 -0.08 28.05
C ASP A 190 10.68 -0.55 27.16
N VAL A 191 10.95 -1.54 26.33
CA VAL A 191 9.92 -2.24 25.52
C VAL A 191 9.38 -3.40 26.33
N VAL A 192 8.09 -3.37 26.62
CA VAL A 192 7.37 -4.47 27.29
C VAL A 192 6.86 -5.43 26.25
N LEU A 193 7.24 -6.67 26.37
CA LEU A 193 6.99 -7.75 25.41
C LEU A 193 6.15 -8.86 26.02
N GLN A 194 5.37 -9.53 25.19
CA GLN A 194 4.72 -10.80 25.50
C GLN A 194 5.10 -11.84 24.45
N ALA A 195 5.62 -12.98 24.90
CA ALA A 195 5.96 -14.13 24.08
C ALA A 195 5.70 -15.43 24.86
N ASP A 196 5.07 -16.41 24.25
CA ASP A 196 4.76 -17.71 24.84
C ASP A 196 4.10 -17.62 26.25
N GLY A 197 3.19 -16.66 26.40
CA GLY A 197 2.48 -16.40 27.67
C GLY A 197 3.33 -15.74 28.76
N LYS A 198 4.59 -15.39 28.48
CA LYS A 198 5.50 -14.72 29.42
C LYS A 198 5.69 -13.26 29.05
N SER A 199 5.72 -12.39 30.06
CA SER A 199 6.07 -10.99 29.88
C SER A 199 7.55 -10.78 30.17
N SER A 200 8.20 -9.96 29.35
CA SER A 200 9.59 -9.51 29.54
C SER A 200 9.70 -8.01 29.26
N ARG A 201 10.83 -7.43 29.64
CA ARG A 201 11.13 -6.02 29.45
C ARG A 201 12.57 -5.88 28.98
N GLU A 202 12.78 -5.09 27.93
CA GLU A 202 14.09 -4.89 27.33
C GLU A 202 14.35 -3.40 27.06
N PRO A 203 15.53 -2.87 27.44
CA PRO A 203 15.88 -1.47 27.22
C PRO A 203 16.45 -1.22 25.84
N PHE A 204 16.11 -0.07 25.23
CA PHE A 204 16.62 0.38 23.94
C PHE A 204 16.89 1.88 23.95
N ASP A 205 17.94 2.31 23.24
CA ASP A 205 18.28 3.74 23.09
C ASP A 205 17.17 4.48 22.32
N HIS A 206 16.66 3.88 21.26
CA HIS A 206 15.55 4.39 20.46
C HIS A 206 14.54 3.30 20.16
N VAL A 207 13.27 3.66 20.07
CA VAL A 207 12.20 2.75 19.68
C VAL A 207 11.44 3.32 18.48
N VAL A 208 11.22 2.49 17.47
CA VAL A 208 10.44 2.84 16.28
C VAL A 208 9.17 1.99 16.23
N ASN A 209 8.03 2.62 16.45
CA ASN A 209 6.71 2.00 16.27
C ASN A 209 6.33 2.01 14.78
N ALA A 210 6.43 0.84 14.15
CA ALA A 210 6.05 0.58 12.75
C ALA A 210 4.95 -0.50 12.66
N LEU A 211 4.07 -0.58 13.66
CA LEU A 211 3.10 -1.66 13.87
C LEU A 211 1.84 -1.55 13.01
N TRP A 212 1.76 -0.61 12.08
CA TRP A 212 0.64 -0.38 11.19
C TRP A 212 -0.71 -0.25 11.95
N GLU A 213 -1.61 -1.26 11.86
CA GLU A 213 -2.89 -1.25 12.57
C GLU A 213 -2.76 -1.21 14.09
N GLY A 214 -1.67 -1.74 14.67
CA GLY A 214 -1.38 -1.68 16.11
C GLY A 214 -0.71 -0.39 16.56
N ARG A 215 -0.36 0.51 15.65
CA ARG A 215 0.42 1.72 15.92
C ARG A 215 -0.26 2.64 16.93
N LEU A 216 -1.55 2.89 16.76
CA LEU A 216 -2.30 3.84 17.59
C LEU A 216 -2.40 3.38 19.04
N ALA A 217 -2.55 2.08 19.29
CA ALA A 217 -2.63 1.52 20.65
C ALA A 217 -1.33 1.76 21.46
N ILE A 218 -0.17 1.59 20.83
CA ILE A 218 1.11 1.88 21.48
C ILE A 218 1.33 3.39 21.64
N ASN A 219 0.93 4.18 20.64
CA ASN A 219 1.00 5.64 20.73
C ASN A 219 0.14 6.18 21.88
N GLU A 220 -1.09 5.68 22.06
CA GLU A 220 -1.97 6.12 23.14
C GLU A 220 -1.37 5.82 24.53
N LYS A 221 -0.77 4.65 24.72
CA LYS A 221 -0.04 4.29 25.96
C LYS A 221 1.14 5.21 26.23
N ARG A 222 1.69 5.87 25.19
CA ARG A 222 2.73 6.91 25.30
C ARG A 222 2.17 8.33 25.43
N GLY A 223 0.85 8.49 25.57
CA GLY A 223 0.21 9.81 25.61
C GLY A 223 0.15 10.53 24.26
N LEU A 224 0.50 9.85 23.17
CA LEU A 224 0.45 10.40 21.81
C LEU A 224 -0.90 10.05 21.17
N ARG A 225 -1.94 10.78 21.56
CA ARG A 225 -3.29 10.56 21.00
C ARG A 225 -3.42 11.21 19.64
N PRO A 226 -4.19 10.58 18.73
CA PRO A 226 -4.58 11.24 17.50
C PRO A 226 -5.34 12.53 17.78
N ASP A 227 -5.09 13.57 17.00
CA ASP A 227 -5.75 14.88 17.06
C ASP A 227 -6.99 14.97 16.15
N ARG A 228 -7.29 13.89 15.44
CA ARG A 228 -8.39 13.79 14.48
C ARG A 228 -8.95 12.36 14.41
N PRO A 229 -10.18 12.18 13.88
CA PRO A 229 -10.76 10.87 13.68
C PRO A 229 -9.91 9.98 12.76
N TRP A 230 -10.01 8.68 12.97
CA TRP A 230 -9.41 7.65 12.10
C TRP A 230 -10.36 6.48 11.91
N MET A 231 -10.04 5.65 10.93
CA MET A 231 -10.80 4.45 10.65
C MET A 231 -9.88 3.33 10.18
N HIS A 232 -10.07 2.16 10.77
CA HIS A 232 -9.52 0.89 10.28
C HIS A 232 -10.55 0.22 9.37
N ARG A 233 -10.11 -0.34 8.25
CA ARG A 233 -10.96 -1.06 7.29
C ARG A 233 -10.31 -2.37 6.93
N LEU A 234 -11.00 -3.49 7.12
CA LEU A 234 -10.60 -4.76 6.56
C LEU A 234 -11.06 -4.83 5.11
N LYS A 235 -10.14 -4.85 4.18
CA LYS A 235 -10.43 -5.07 2.76
C LYS A 235 -9.68 -6.29 2.24
N TYR A 236 -10.43 -7.20 1.58
CA TYR A 236 -9.84 -8.34 0.89
C TYR A 236 -9.47 -7.99 -0.54
N GLY A 237 -8.45 -8.66 -1.04
CA GLY A 237 -8.07 -8.70 -2.45
C GLY A 237 -7.93 -10.14 -2.90
N ILE A 238 -8.11 -10.35 -4.19
CA ILE A 238 -8.10 -11.65 -4.83
C ILE A 238 -6.95 -11.68 -5.80
N SER A 239 -6.11 -12.69 -5.75
CA SER A 239 -5.08 -12.92 -6.76
C SER A 239 -5.19 -14.32 -7.34
N PHE A 240 -4.91 -14.45 -8.62
CA PHE A 240 -4.92 -15.71 -9.35
C PHE A 240 -4.02 -15.63 -10.58
N ARG A 241 -3.71 -16.77 -11.16
CA ARG A 241 -3.09 -16.84 -12.49
C ARG A 241 -4.14 -17.21 -13.53
N LEU A 242 -4.02 -16.58 -14.67
CA LEU A 242 -4.88 -16.86 -15.82
C LEU A 242 -4.45 -18.20 -16.45
N PRO A 243 -5.42 -19.00 -16.94
CA PRO A 243 -5.09 -20.18 -17.73
C PRO A 243 -4.44 -19.78 -19.07
N ASP A 244 -3.71 -20.72 -19.65
CA ASP A 244 -3.05 -20.51 -20.94
C ASP A 244 -4.06 -20.13 -22.03
N GLY A 245 -3.70 -19.12 -22.83
CA GLY A 245 -4.56 -18.60 -23.89
C GLY A 245 -5.68 -17.64 -23.45
N ALA A 246 -5.89 -17.45 -22.15
CA ALA A 246 -6.90 -16.50 -21.68
C ALA A 246 -6.53 -15.05 -22.05
N ARG A 247 -7.55 -14.28 -22.40
CA ARG A 247 -7.40 -12.86 -22.66
C ARG A 247 -7.02 -12.12 -21.37
N LYS A 248 -5.86 -11.44 -21.39
CA LYS A 248 -5.36 -10.71 -20.22
C LYS A 248 -6.09 -9.39 -20.05
N PRO A 249 -6.70 -9.13 -18.87
CA PRO A 249 -7.31 -7.83 -18.62
C PRO A 249 -6.23 -6.73 -18.54
N PRO A 250 -6.57 -5.46 -18.80
CA PRO A 250 -5.65 -4.35 -18.57
C PRO A 250 -5.40 -4.16 -17.07
N SER A 251 -4.25 -3.60 -16.67
CA SER A 251 -4.17 -2.98 -15.36
C SER A 251 -5.03 -1.72 -15.38
N ALA A 252 -6.01 -1.62 -14.48
CA ALA A 252 -6.96 -0.51 -14.46
C ALA A 252 -7.40 -0.17 -13.05
N THR A 253 -7.42 1.13 -12.72
CA THR A 253 -7.95 1.67 -11.47
C THR A 253 -9.17 2.53 -11.77
N PHE A 254 -10.30 2.20 -11.15
CA PHE A 254 -11.53 2.98 -11.28
C PHE A 254 -11.54 4.07 -10.21
N VAL A 255 -11.62 5.35 -10.65
CA VAL A 255 -11.35 6.50 -9.78
C VAL A 255 -12.59 7.22 -9.30
N SER A 256 -12.42 7.83 -8.11
CA SER A 256 -13.38 8.72 -7.43
C SER A 256 -14.68 8.02 -7.05
N GLY A 257 -14.59 6.99 -6.22
CA GLY A 257 -15.76 6.28 -5.70
C GLY A 257 -15.43 4.95 -5.06
N PRO A 258 -16.45 4.23 -4.57
CA PRO A 258 -16.31 2.91 -3.94
C PRO A 258 -16.12 1.81 -4.99
N PHE A 259 -15.11 1.97 -5.81
CA PHE A 259 -14.78 1.08 -6.91
C PHE A 259 -13.64 0.12 -6.53
N GLY A 260 -12.89 -0.31 -7.50
CA GLY A 260 -11.78 -1.22 -7.31
C GLY A 260 -10.77 -1.12 -8.43
N GLU A 261 -10.05 -2.20 -8.62
CA GLU A 261 -8.98 -2.23 -9.60
C GLU A 261 -8.67 -3.64 -10.08
N VAL A 262 -8.08 -3.70 -11.25
CA VAL A 262 -7.41 -4.86 -11.83
C VAL A 262 -5.93 -4.54 -11.91
N VAL A 263 -5.08 -5.44 -11.46
CA VAL A 263 -3.64 -5.35 -11.68
C VAL A 263 -3.18 -6.61 -12.41
N SER A 264 -2.62 -6.44 -13.60
CA SER A 264 -2.14 -7.53 -14.44
C SER A 264 -0.62 -7.51 -14.52
N TYR A 265 0.00 -8.60 -14.12
CA TYR A 265 1.45 -8.79 -14.20
C TYR A 265 1.85 -9.52 -15.50
N HIS A 266 3.11 -9.39 -15.86
CA HIS A 266 3.62 -9.98 -17.11
C HIS A 266 3.61 -11.50 -17.09
N ASP A 267 3.79 -12.11 -15.90
CA ASP A 267 3.82 -13.55 -15.66
C ASP A 267 2.44 -14.21 -15.56
N GLY A 268 1.37 -13.46 -15.83
CA GLY A 268 -0.02 -13.94 -15.80
C GLY A 268 -0.69 -13.83 -14.42
N LEU A 269 0.02 -13.41 -13.38
CA LEU A 269 -0.59 -13.07 -12.09
C LEU A 269 -1.55 -11.89 -12.31
N THR A 270 -2.76 -12.00 -11.76
CA THR A 270 -3.79 -10.96 -11.80
C THR A 270 -4.31 -10.73 -10.39
N TYR A 271 -4.43 -9.48 -9.99
CA TYR A 271 -5.04 -9.07 -8.73
C TYR A 271 -6.34 -8.31 -9.02
N LEU A 272 -7.38 -8.61 -8.25
CA LEU A 272 -8.67 -7.94 -8.30
C LEU A 272 -9.11 -7.47 -6.92
N THR A 273 -9.75 -6.33 -6.88
CA THR A 273 -10.54 -5.91 -5.73
C THR A 273 -11.74 -5.07 -6.19
N TRP A 274 -12.90 -5.30 -5.58
CA TRP A 274 -14.09 -4.50 -5.78
C TRP A 274 -14.60 -4.06 -4.43
N TYR A 275 -14.54 -2.77 -4.14
CA TYR A 275 -14.74 -2.21 -2.80
C TYR A 275 -16.06 -2.67 -2.15
N PRO A 276 -17.24 -2.62 -2.85
CA PRO A 276 -18.51 -3.04 -2.27
C PRO A 276 -18.58 -4.52 -1.85
N VAL A 277 -17.74 -5.38 -2.43
CA VAL A 277 -17.66 -6.81 -2.10
C VAL A 277 -16.52 -7.08 -1.12
N CYS A 278 -15.39 -6.43 -1.32
CA CYS A 278 -14.15 -6.74 -0.61
C CYS A 278 -14.00 -6.05 0.75
N LEU A 279 -14.75 -4.98 1.02
CA LEU A 279 -14.78 -4.35 2.35
C LEU A 279 -15.61 -5.21 3.29
N GLN A 280 -14.97 -5.75 4.34
CA GLN A 280 -15.59 -6.71 5.26
C GLN A 280 -15.61 -6.26 6.72
N GLY A 281 -14.96 -5.16 7.04
CA GLY A 281 -14.95 -4.64 8.41
C GLY A 281 -14.53 -3.19 8.48
N ILE A 282 -15.12 -2.47 9.42
CA ILE A 282 -14.78 -1.08 9.75
C ILE A 282 -14.71 -0.96 11.27
N SER A 283 -13.72 -0.23 11.78
CA SER A 283 -13.59 0.08 13.21
C SER A 283 -12.92 1.44 13.40
N SER A 284 -13.41 2.23 14.33
CA SER A 284 -12.79 3.45 14.84
C SER A 284 -12.10 3.24 16.20
N GLU A 285 -12.04 2.01 16.69
CA GLU A 285 -11.34 1.69 17.91
C GLU A 285 -9.83 1.90 17.76
N VAL A 286 -9.17 2.30 18.84
CA VAL A 286 -7.69 2.45 18.89
C VAL A 286 -7.00 1.13 18.60
N THR A 287 -7.54 0.05 19.14
CA THR A 287 -7.16 -1.32 18.82
C THR A 287 -8.27 -1.94 17.97
N PRO A 288 -8.08 -2.09 16.66
CA PRO A 288 -9.10 -2.71 15.82
C PRO A 288 -9.29 -4.18 16.19
N PRO A 289 -10.42 -4.80 15.81
CA PRO A 289 -10.60 -6.24 15.93
C PRO A 289 -9.44 -7.01 15.27
N ASP A 290 -9.11 -8.18 15.80
CA ASP A 290 -8.09 -9.04 15.17
C ASP A 290 -8.70 -9.75 13.95
N TRP A 291 -8.75 -9.00 12.84
CA TRP A 291 -9.27 -9.49 11.59
C TRP A 291 -8.31 -10.48 10.91
N PRO A 292 -8.84 -11.61 10.40
CA PRO A 292 -8.00 -12.62 9.77
C PRO A 292 -7.47 -12.14 8.40
N THR A 293 -6.18 -12.41 8.16
CA THR A 293 -5.59 -12.19 6.83
C THR A 293 -6.17 -13.16 5.79
N TYR A 294 -6.48 -14.38 6.19
CA TYR A 294 -7.10 -15.38 5.32
C TYR A 294 -8.55 -15.60 5.77
N PRO A 295 -9.54 -15.39 4.88
CA PRO A 295 -10.94 -15.58 5.21
C PRO A 295 -11.29 -17.07 5.40
N SER A 296 -12.41 -17.36 6.07
CA SER A 296 -12.98 -18.70 6.07
C SER A 296 -13.35 -19.16 4.65
N GLU A 297 -13.40 -20.45 4.40
CA GLU A 297 -13.69 -20.98 3.05
C GLU A 297 -15.02 -20.47 2.46
N PRO A 298 -16.14 -20.39 3.20
CA PRO A 298 -17.36 -19.80 2.68
C PRO A 298 -17.19 -18.33 2.27
N LEU A 299 -16.50 -17.52 3.08
CA LEU A 299 -16.24 -16.13 2.79
C LEU A 299 -15.27 -15.98 1.61
N ARG A 300 -14.25 -16.85 1.51
CA ARG A 300 -13.33 -16.90 0.38
C ARG A 300 -14.07 -17.11 -0.94
N ALA A 301 -14.95 -18.09 -0.99
CA ALA A 301 -15.76 -18.39 -2.18
C ALA A 301 -16.68 -17.20 -2.54
N GLN A 302 -17.35 -16.61 -1.53
CA GLN A 302 -18.20 -15.43 -1.73
C GLN A 302 -17.42 -14.24 -2.28
N LEU A 303 -16.24 -13.94 -1.75
CA LEU A 303 -15.39 -12.84 -2.18
C LEU A 303 -14.91 -13.05 -3.62
N LEU A 304 -14.43 -14.25 -3.95
CA LEU A 304 -13.99 -14.60 -5.29
C LEU A 304 -15.12 -14.43 -6.31
N GLN A 305 -16.24 -15.14 -6.08
CA GLN A 305 -17.37 -15.12 -7.01
C GLN A 305 -18.00 -13.73 -7.12
N GLY A 306 -18.18 -13.05 -5.99
CA GLY A 306 -18.78 -11.71 -5.96
C GLY A 306 -17.94 -10.67 -6.69
N THR A 307 -16.60 -10.70 -6.50
CA THR A 307 -15.69 -9.74 -7.15
C THR A 307 -15.59 -10.00 -8.65
N LEU A 308 -15.41 -11.26 -9.06
CA LEU A 308 -15.38 -11.63 -10.49
C LEU A 308 -16.71 -11.25 -11.17
N SER A 309 -17.85 -11.64 -10.60
CA SER A 309 -19.16 -11.32 -11.18
C SER A 309 -19.44 -9.82 -11.26
N ALA A 310 -19.00 -9.03 -10.27
CA ALA A 310 -19.18 -7.59 -10.29
C ALA A 310 -18.35 -6.92 -11.38
N MET A 311 -17.07 -7.29 -11.48
CA MET A 311 -16.14 -6.67 -12.42
C MET A 311 -16.30 -7.19 -13.85
N ALA A 312 -16.70 -8.43 -14.05
CA ALA A 312 -17.01 -9.01 -15.37
C ALA A 312 -18.13 -8.27 -16.13
N ARG A 313 -18.98 -7.53 -15.42
CA ARG A 313 -20.05 -6.72 -16.03
C ARG A 313 -19.53 -5.58 -16.88
N PHE A 314 -18.30 -5.13 -16.63
CA PHE A 314 -17.75 -3.95 -17.32
C PHE A 314 -16.26 -4.06 -17.68
N VAL A 315 -15.55 -5.05 -17.19
CA VAL A 315 -14.18 -5.39 -17.64
C VAL A 315 -14.29 -6.60 -18.55
N THR A 316 -14.36 -6.35 -19.87
CA THR A 316 -14.69 -7.37 -20.89
C THR A 316 -13.84 -8.64 -20.77
N PRO A 317 -12.49 -8.58 -20.62
CA PRO A 317 -11.70 -9.79 -20.50
C PRO A 317 -11.99 -10.66 -19.25
N LEU A 318 -12.61 -10.09 -18.22
CA LEU A 318 -13.01 -10.86 -17.02
C LEU A 318 -14.32 -11.62 -17.24
N GLY A 319 -15.16 -11.14 -18.19
CA GLY A 319 -16.40 -11.81 -18.56
C GLY A 319 -16.19 -13.16 -19.26
N ASP A 320 -15.01 -13.33 -19.85
CA ASP A 320 -14.63 -14.57 -20.57
C ASP A 320 -14.04 -15.64 -19.64
N LEU A 321 -13.83 -15.33 -18.34
CA LEU A 321 -13.15 -16.23 -17.39
C LEU A 321 -14.14 -17.14 -16.65
N ASP A 322 -13.86 -18.43 -16.66
CA ASP A 322 -14.46 -19.38 -15.72
C ASP A 322 -13.64 -19.41 -14.42
N SER A 323 -14.29 -19.13 -13.29
CA SER A 323 -13.64 -19.17 -11.98
C SER A 323 -13.07 -20.53 -11.62
N ALA A 324 -13.58 -21.62 -12.21
CA ALA A 324 -13.08 -22.97 -12.01
C ALA A 324 -11.75 -23.26 -12.72
N GLU A 325 -11.41 -22.46 -13.74
CA GLU A 325 -10.16 -22.61 -14.52
C GLU A 325 -9.03 -21.72 -13.97
N LEU A 326 -9.30 -20.87 -13.00
CA LEU A 326 -8.29 -19.99 -12.41
C LEU A 326 -7.28 -20.78 -11.58
N LEU A 327 -5.99 -20.49 -11.79
CA LEU A 327 -4.89 -21.14 -11.11
C LEU A 327 -4.41 -20.32 -9.91
N ASP A 328 -3.87 -20.99 -8.89
CA ASP A 328 -3.22 -20.35 -7.70
C ASP A 328 -4.10 -19.28 -7.01
N VAL A 329 -5.40 -19.54 -6.93
CA VAL A 329 -6.35 -18.57 -6.35
C VAL A 329 -6.07 -18.34 -4.87
N SER A 330 -5.80 -17.08 -4.52
CA SER A 330 -5.57 -16.63 -3.15
C SER A 330 -6.44 -15.42 -2.82
N VAL A 331 -7.06 -15.43 -1.64
CA VAL A 331 -7.82 -14.29 -1.09
C VAL A 331 -7.16 -13.87 0.20
N LYS A 332 -6.74 -12.62 0.29
CA LYS A 332 -6.04 -12.08 1.47
C LYS A 332 -6.64 -10.76 1.90
N GLY A 333 -6.85 -10.61 3.20
CA GLY A 333 -7.32 -9.38 3.84
C GLY A 333 -6.19 -8.55 4.40
N GLY A 334 -6.22 -7.25 4.09
CA GLY A 334 -5.33 -6.26 4.67
C GLY A 334 -6.10 -5.14 5.36
N VAL A 335 -5.54 -4.63 6.45
CA VAL A 335 -6.12 -3.51 7.18
C VAL A 335 -5.67 -2.20 6.53
N ILE A 336 -6.61 -1.38 6.10
CA ILE A 336 -6.35 0.00 5.69
C ILE A 336 -6.53 0.88 6.92
N VAL A 337 -5.53 1.69 7.24
CA VAL A 337 -5.63 2.73 8.27
C VAL A 337 -5.66 4.09 7.58
N ALA A 338 -6.65 4.90 7.87
CA ALA A 338 -6.78 6.23 7.29
C ALA A 338 -7.42 7.20 8.27
N TRP A 339 -7.05 8.46 8.13
CA TRP A 339 -7.69 9.58 8.83
C TRP A 339 -9.07 9.86 8.25
N GLY A 340 -9.95 10.46 9.05
CA GLY A 340 -11.31 10.81 8.71
C GLY A 340 -12.35 9.93 9.41
N ALA A 341 -13.56 10.50 9.55
CA ALA A 341 -14.69 9.88 10.23
C ALA A 341 -15.63 9.11 9.30
N THR A 342 -15.48 9.27 7.97
CA THR A 342 -16.37 8.69 6.96
C THR A 342 -15.61 7.82 5.97
N ASP A 343 -16.34 7.01 5.21
CA ASP A 343 -15.78 6.11 4.23
C ASP A 343 -15.95 6.64 2.80
N ILE A 344 -15.35 5.96 1.83
CA ILE A 344 -15.28 6.33 0.41
C ILE A 344 -16.66 6.54 -0.25
N TYR A 345 -17.73 6.02 0.32
CA TYR A 345 -19.10 6.28 -0.12
C TYR A 345 -19.53 7.74 0.07
N ASP A 346 -18.91 8.44 1.02
CA ASP A 346 -19.12 9.86 1.24
C ASP A 346 -18.15 10.66 0.36
N PRO A 347 -18.62 11.52 -0.54
CA PRO A 347 -17.75 12.36 -1.36
C PRO A 347 -16.85 13.31 -0.56
N ALA A 348 -17.22 13.61 0.70
CA ALA A 348 -16.44 14.42 1.62
C ALA A 348 -15.42 13.58 2.44
N SER A 349 -15.33 12.29 2.21
CA SER A 349 -14.41 11.41 2.94
C SER A 349 -12.96 11.85 2.80
N GLU A 350 -12.26 11.89 3.93
CA GLU A 350 -10.81 12.13 3.99
C GLU A 350 -9.96 10.89 3.67
N LEU A 351 -10.57 9.76 3.30
CA LEU A 351 -9.86 8.50 3.00
C LEU A 351 -8.71 8.68 2.00
N HIS A 352 -8.87 9.57 1.03
CA HIS A 352 -7.86 9.87 0.03
C HIS A 352 -6.97 11.08 0.37
N GLN A 353 -7.17 11.72 1.51
CA GLN A 353 -6.33 12.82 2.00
C GLN A 353 -5.18 12.23 2.84
N ARG A 354 -4.10 11.79 2.17
CA ARG A 354 -2.97 11.06 2.74
C ARG A 354 -1.71 11.91 2.91
N PHE A 355 -1.83 13.23 3.11
CA PHE A 355 -0.68 14.13 3.22
C PHE A 355 -0.25 14.43 4.66
N ALA A 356 -1.15 14.31 5.64
CA ALA A 356 -0.82 14.51 7.05
C ALA A 356 -0.44 13.16 7.72
N ILE A 357 0.58 12.52 7.16
CA ILE A 357 1.16 11.23 7.59
C ILE A 357 2.67 11.41 7.73
N GLY A 358 3.36 10.42 8.27
CA GLY A 358 4.82 10.44 8.35
C GLY A 358 5.38 9.95 9.67
N VAL A 359 6.50 10.55 10.07
CA VAL A 359 7.22 10.21 11.29
C VAL A 359 6.90 11.24 12.37
N THR A 360 6.29 10.78 13.46
CA THR A 360 6.15 11.56 14.70
C THR A 360 7.23 11.13 15.68
N SER A 361 7.91 12.09 16.33
CA SER A 361 8.96 11.79 17.31
C SER A 361 8.62 12.46 18.65
N ALA A 362 8.77 11.73 19.74
CA ALA A 362 8.70 12.21 21.12
C ALA A 362 9.96 11.73 21.86
N GLY A 363 10.98 12.59 21.90
CA GLY A 363 12.31 12.18 22.34
C GLY A 363 12.84 11.02 21.50
N ARG A 364 13.26 9.96 22.15
CA ARG A 364 13.81 8.73 21.56
C ARG A 364 12.76 7.74 21.02
N TYR A 365 11.48 8.06 21.16
CA TYR A 365 10.38 7.28 20.60
C TYR A 365 9.92 7.89 19.27
N HIS A 366 9.82 7.04 18.25
CA HIS A 366 9.39 7.43 16.90
C HIS A 366 8.21 6.56 16.47
N SER A 367 7.20 7.16 15.85
CA SER A 367 6.04 6.46 15.32
C SER A 367 5.89 6.78 13.83
N ILE A 368 5.79 5.74 12.99
CA ILE A 368 5.70 5.90 11.53
C ILE A 368 4.27 5.60 11.07
N ASP A 369 3.62 6.60 10.47
CA ASP A 369 2.40 6.43 9.68
C ASP A 369 2.76 6.47 8.19
N PRO A 370 2.92 5.34 7.52
CA PRO A 370 3.26 5.34 6.10
C PRO A 370 2.04 5.64 5.20
N GLY A 371 0.81 5.53 5.71
CA GLY A 371 -0.43 5.73 4.95
C GLY A 371 -0.61 4.75 3.78
N LYS A 372 0.44 4.46 3.03
CA LYS A 372 0.49 3.55 1.87
C LYS A 372 1.85 2.85 1.79
N LEU A 373 1.88 1.67 1.15
CA LEU A 373 3.13 0.95 0.84
C LEU A 373 4.17 1.85 0.15
N THR A 374 3.73 2.68 -0.78
CA THR A 374 4.56 3.65 -1.51
C THR A 374 5.46 4.48 -0.61
N MET A 375 4.97 4.88 0.57
CA MET A 375 5.69 5.79 1.47
C MET A 375 6.62 5.08 2.45
N ALA A 376 6.55 3.75 2.57
CA ALA A 376 7.31 3.01 3.58
C ALA A 376 8.84 3.21 3.47
N PRO A 377 9.47 3.15 2.28
CA PRO A 377 10.89 3.45 2.13
C PRO A 377 11.25 4.90 2.46
N TYR A 378 10.46 5.84 1.98
CA TYR A 378 10.69 7.27 2.21
C TYR A 378 10.70 7.61 3.71
N PHE A 379 9.68 7.17 4.45
CA PHE A 379 9.63 7.43 5.90
C PHE A 379 10.62 6.59 6.71
N ALA A 380 11.07 5.46 6.19
CA ALA A 380 12.19 4.73 6.79
C ALA A 380 13.47 5.58 6.76
N GLU A 381 13.78 6.23 5.65
CA GLU A 381 14.93 7.13 5.51
C GLU A 381 14.79 8.38 6.41
N VAL A 382 13.61 9.00 6.42
CA VAL A 382 13.33 10.16 7.29
C VAL A 382 13.52 9.81 8.75
N CYS A 383 12.99 8.68 9.21
CA CYS A 383 13.12 8.26 10.60
C CYS A 383 14.57 7.91 10.97
N ALA A 384 15.28 7.19 10.10
CA ALA A 384 16.70 6.90 10.32
C ALA A 384 17.54 8.17 10.41
N GLY A 385 17.26 9.17 9.57
CA GLY A 385 17.92 10.48 9.63
C GLY A 385 17.70 11.20 10.97
N ARG A 386 16.48 11.15 11.52
CA ARG A 386 16.18 11.73 12.84
C ARG A 386 16.95 11.05 13.98
N ILE A 387 16.97 9.72 13.99
CA ILE A 387 17.71 8.94 15.01
C ILE A 387 19.21 9.27 14.98
N LEU A 388 19.81 9.43 13.79
CA LEU A 388 21.21 9.81 13.68
C LEU A 388 21.50 11.22 14.20
N GLN A 389 20.60 12.17 13.94
CA GLN A 389 20.76 13.54 14.42
C GLN A 389 20.71 13.61 15.96
N ASP A 390 19.88 12.78 16.60
CA ASP A 390 19.80 12.71 18.07
C ASP A 390 21.04 12.10 18.70
N ARG A 391 21.77 11.20 18.00
CA ARG A 391 23.03 10.60 18.49
C ARG A 391 24.24 11.53 18.42
N VAL A 392 24.17 12.59 17.64
CA VAL A 392 25.26 13.58 17.48
C VAL A 392 25.15 14.72 18.49
N ARG A 393 23.98 14.87 19.13
CA ARG A 393 23.73 15.84 20.18
C ARG A 393 24.04 15.24 21.56
#